data_5afa450db57db69cbadee21c71f9e407
#
_entry.id   5afa450db57db69cbadee21c71f9e407
#
_cell.length_a   1.000
_cell.length_b   1.000
_cell.length_c   1.000
_cell.angle_alpha   90.00
_cell.angle_beta   90.00
_cell.angle_gamma   90.00
#
_symmetry.space_group_name_H-M   'P 1'
#
loop_
_entity.id
_entity.type
_entity.pdbx_description
1 polymer ?
#
loop_
_entity_poly.entity_id
_entity_poly.type
_entity_poly.pdbx_seq_one_letter_code
_entity_poly.pdbx_strand_id
1 'polypeptide(L)'
;MLNSLKGLMLTLGSTMKGLRKPITQEYPKKPTPVKDRFMGFPALTWDEDVPEPFCTGCMVCIRNCPTQCMSASMKDNPLNEEGKSSRRKIVDYFEINLNRCILCGICVELCNFDAIVMSHEHEMSTYSRNGERVNLPELLEIGKKYQSETAWIPPSVIEKQKKESEETVAEEN
;
A
#
# COMPACT_ATOMS: atom_id res chain seq x y z
N MET A 1 -42.80 -14.16 -33.15
CA MET A 1 -43.47 -14.17 -31.81
C MET A 1 -42.74 -15.07 -30.78
N LEU A 2 -42.34 -16.32 -31.13
CA LEU A 2 -41.65 -17.21 -30.16
C LEU A 2 -40.36 -16.67 -29.57
N ASN A 3 -39.58 -15.91 -30.34
CA ASN A 3 -38.30 -15.32 -29.85
C ASN A 3 -38.50 -14.18 -28.85
N SER A 4 -39.59 -13.43 -28.98
CA SER A 4 -39.93 -12.36 -28.02
C SER A 4 -40.38 -12.92 -26.68
N LEU A 5 -41.12 -14.04 -26.69
CA LEU A 5 -41.49 -14.76 -25.49
C LEU A 5 -40.31 -15.38 -24.76
N LYS A 6 -39.31 -15.91 -25.49
CA LYS A 6 -38.07 -16.41 -24.90
C LYS A 6 -37.29 -15.28 -24.23
N GLY A 7 -37.19 -14.11 -24.88
CA GLY A 7 -36.55 -12.93 -24.31
C GLY A 7 -37.22 -12.48 -23.00
N LEU A 8 -38.54 -12.43 -22.96
CA LEU A 8 -39.32 -12.09 -21.79
C LEU A 8 -39.09 -13.08 -20.62
N MET A 9 -39.07 -14.37 -20.91
CA MET A 9 -38.77 -15.39 -19.89
C MET A 9 -37.36 -15.28 -19.32
N LEU A 10 -36.36 -14.95 -20.14
CA LEU A 10 -34.99 -14.76 -19.68
C LEU A 10 -34.89 -13.54 -18.76
N THR A 11 -35.50 -12.42 -19.13
CA THR A 11 -35.50 -11.21 -18.28
C THR A 11 -36.26 -11.44 -16.98
N LEU A 12 -37.40 -12.08 -17.01
CA LEU A 12 -38.18 -12.43 -15.83
C LEU A 12 -37.37 -13.35 -14.89
N GLY A 13 -36.72 -14.36 -15.43
CA GLY A 13 -35.86 -15.27 -14.66
C GLY A 13 -34.67 -14.55 -14.03
N SER A 14 -34.07 -13.62 -14.75
CA SER A 14 -32.99 -12.79 -14.25
C SER A 14 -33.44 -11.85 -13.10
N THR A 15 -34.62 -11.25 -13.25
CA THR A 15 -35.23 -10.38 -12.22
C THR A 15 -35.51 -11.17 -10.94
N MET A 16 -36.09 -12.37 -11.06
CA MET A 16 -36.37 -13.22 -9.91
C MET A 16 -35.07 -13.68 -9.18
N LYS A 17 -34.01 -13.95 -9.95
CA LYS A 17 -32.69 -14.25 -9.36
C LYS A 17 -32.11 -13.03 -8.63
N GLY A 18 -32.22 -11.84 -9.20
CA GLY A 18 -31.77 -10.59 -8.60
C GLY A 18 -32.48 -10.24 -7.29
N LEU A 19 -33.78 -10.55 -7.18
CA LEU A 19 -34.52 -10.37 -5.92
C LEU A 19 -34.04 -11.29 -4.79
N ARG A 20 -33.61 -12.52 -5.14
CA ARG A 20 -33.11 -13.49 -4.14
C ARG A 20 -31.65 -13.32 -3.79
N LYS A 21 -30.81 -12.86 -4.72
CA LYS A 21 -29.38 -12.63 -4.56
C LYS A 21 -29.02 -11.31 -5.21
N PRO A 22 -29.24 -10.17 -4.54
CA PRO A 22 -28.87 -8.85 -5.06
C PRO A 22 -27.35 -8.77 -5.21
N ILE A 23 -26.90 -8.24 -6.36
CA ILE A 23 -25.48 -7.98 -6.64
C ILE A 23 -25.05 -6.63 -6.07
N THR A 24 -26.02 -5.77 -5.75
CA THR A 24 -25.78 -4.44 -5.19
C THR A 24 -25.12 -4.52 -3.83
N GLN A 25 -24.11 -3.70 -3.62
CA GLN A 25 -23.45 -3.51 -2.32
C GLN A 25 -24.09 -2.33 -1.60
N GLU A 26 -24.40 -2.54 -0.33
CA GLU A 26 -25.04 -1.52 0.51
C GLU A 26 -23.96 -0.66 1.19
N TYR A 27 -23.19 0.09 0.40
CA TYR A 27 -22.26 1.06 0.95
C TYR A 27 -23.02 2.21 1.66
N PRO A 28 -22.59 2.71 2.83
CA PRO A 28 -21.38 2.33 3.59
C PRO A 28 -21.55 1.18 4.57
N LYS A 29 -22.74 0.56 4.69
CA LYS A 29 -22.99 -0.53 5.65
C LYS A 29 -22.13 -1.78 5.37
N LYS A 30 -21.90 -2.06 4.09
CA LYS A 30 -21.02 -3.15 3.64
C LYS A 30 -19.96 -2.56 2.73
N PRO A 31 -18.72 -2.33 3.22
CA PRO A 31 -17.63 -1.87 2.39
C PRO A 31 -17.31 -2.89 1.29
N THR A 32 -16.88 -2.39 0.15
CA THR A 32 -16.45 -3.26 -0.96
C THR A 32 -15.18 -3.98 -0.55
N PRO A 33 -15.11 -5.32 -0.65
CA PRO A 33 -13.88 -6.03 -0.35
C PRO A 33 -12.80 -5.62 -1.35
N VAL A 34 -11.67 -5.20 -0.82
CA VAL A 34 -10.50 -4.80 -1.60
C VAL A 34 -9.75 -6.06 -2.02
N LYS A 35 -9.28 -6.11 -3.27
CA LYS A 35 -8.49 -7.23 -3.78
C LYS A 35 -7.03 -7.08 -3.38
N ASP A 36 -6.29 -8.18 -3.26
CA ASP A 36 -4.91 -8.22 -2.80
C ASP A 36 -3.95 -7.31 -3.61
N ARG A 37 -4.21 -7.13 -4.90
CA ARG A 37 -3.43 -6.26 -5.80
C ARG A 37 -4.01 -4.85 -5.97
N PHE A 38 -4.88 -4.43 -5.09
CA PHE A 38 -5.41 -3.08 -5.12
C PHE A 38 -4.32 -2.07 -4.71
N MET A 39 -4.21 -0.99 -5.45
CA MET A 39 -3.28 0.10 -5.19
C MET A 39 -4.05 1.30 -4.66
N GLY A 40 -4.12 1.41 -3.34
CA GLY A 40 -4.68 2.57 -2.65
C GLY A 40 -3.63 3.65 -2.39
N PHE A 41 -3.77 4.39 -1.30
CA PHE A 41 -2.83 5.46 -0.96
C PHE A 41 -1.47 4.92 -0.50
N PRO A 42 -0.36 5.63 -0.80
CA PRO A 42 0.96 5.23 -0.33
C PRO A 42 1.06 5.33 1.19
N ALA A 43 1.73 4.36 1.79
CA ALA A 43 1.98 4.28 3.23
C ALA A 43 3.43 3.90 3.50
N LEU A 44 3.91 4.17 4.71
CA LEU A 44 5.28 3.85 5.12
C LEU A 44 5.28 2.61 6.01
N THR A 45 6.19 1.69 5.71
CA THR A 45 6.35 0.42 6.42
C THR A 45 7.17 0.58 7.69
N TRP A 46 6.89 -0.30 8.65
CA TRP A 46 7.54 -0.37 9.94
C TRP A 46 8.33 -1.67 10.08
N ASP A 47 9.50 -1.59 10.68
CA ASP A 47 10.31 -2.75 11.01
C ASP A 47 9.92 -3.23 12.42
N GLU A 48 9.47 -4.48 12.53
CA GLU A 48 9.08 -5.06 13.82
C GLU A 48 10.28 -5.61 14.59
N ASP A 49 11.34 -6.04 13.88
CA ASP A 49 12.55 -6.58 14.49
C ASP A 49 13.36 -5.49 15.18
N VAL A 50 13.45 -4.32 14.55
CA VAL A 50 14.04 -3.12 15.11
C VAL A 50 12.96 -2.05 15.14
N PRO A 51 12.49 -1.54 16.29
CA PRO A 51 11.31 -0.68 16.37
C PRO A 51 11.54 0.70 15.73
N GLU A 52 11.70 0.70 14.42
CA GLU A 52 11.97 1.89 13.61
C GLU A 52 11.29 1.78 12.23
N PRO A 53 11.01 2.91 11.53
CA PRO A 53 10.54 2.87 10.16
C PRO A 53 11.64 2.37 9.21
N PHE A 54 11.28 1.62 8.18
CA PHE A 54 12.21 1.25 7.10
C PHE A 54 12.74 2.48 6.35
N CYS A 55 12.02 3.59 6.38
CA CYS A 55 12.37 4.80 5.66
C CYS A 55 13.57 5.52 6.28
N THR A 56 14.62 5.73 5.47
CA THR A 56 15.81 6.49 5.85
C THR A 56 15.74 7.98 5.50
N GLY A 57 14.68 8.43 4.80
CA GLY A 57 14.55 9.79 4.32
C GLY A 57 15.47 10.14 3.13
N CYS A 58 15.89 9.17 2.32
CA CYS A 58 16.83 9.35 1.20
C CYS A 58 16.33 10.24 0.04
N MET A 59 15.04 10.59 0.03
CA MET A 59 14.39 11.49 -0.94
C MET A 59 14.35 10.98 -2.39
N VAL A 60 14.65 9.72 -2.66
CA VAL A 60 14.58 9.16 -4.03
C VAL A 60 13.15 9.21 -4.56
N CYS A 61 12.17 8.79 -3.76
CA CYS A 61 10.74 8.83 -4.11
C CYS A 61 10.25 10.26 -4.38
N ILE A 62 10.75 11.26 -3.63
CA ILE A 62 10.37 12.67 -3.78
C ILE A 62 10.87 13.24 -5.11
N ARG A 63 12.15 12.98 -5.43
CA ARG A 63 12.77 13.49 -6.67
C ARG A 63 12.13 12.92 -7.93
N ASN A 64 11.61 11.69 -7.85
CA ASN A 64 10.98 11.02 -8.98
C ASN A 64 9.44 11.13 -9.00
N CYS A 65 8.87 11.84 -8.03
CA CYS A 65 7.42 12.05 -8.00
C CYS A 65 6.98 13.02 -9.11
N PRO A 66 6.15 12.58 -10.08
CA PRO A 66 5.74 13.44 -11.21
C PRO A 66 4.90 14.64 -10.76
N THR A 67 4.18 14.52 -9.65
CA THR A 67 3.32 15.58 -9.11
C THR A 67 3.97 16.36 -7.98
N GLN A 68 5.18 15.95 -7.55
CA GLN A 68 5.90 16.56 -6.44
C GLN A 68 5.02 16.73 -5.18
N CYS A 69 4.28 15.68 -4.86
CA CYS A 69 3.32 15.69 -3.76
C CYS A 69 3.91 15.33 -2.39
N MET A 70 5.21 15.04 -2.31
CA MET A 70 5.89 14.55 -1.12
C MET A 70 6.98 15.50 -0.66
N SER A 71 7.19 15.55 0.66
CA SER A 71 8.36 16.18 1.29
C SER A 71 8.87 15.34 2.46
N ALA A 72 10.17 15.30 2.65
CA ALA A 72 10.78 14.58 3.76
C ALA A 72 12.09 15.23 4.21
N SER A 73 12.48 14.91 5.44
CA SER A 73 13.81 15.17 5.97
C SER A 73 14.35 13.94 6.69
N MET A 74 15.66 13.86 6.81
CA MET A 74 16.34 12.78 7.51
C MET A 74 17.06 13.30 8.74
N LYS A 75 17.25 12.43 9.73
CA LYS A 75 18.09 12.65 10.91
C LYS A 75 19.02 11.47 11.16
N ASP A 76 19.99 11.66 12.03
CA ASP A 76 20.83 10.58 12.52
C ASP A 76 19.99 9.61 13.35
N ASN A 77 20.27 8.32 13.22
CA ASN A 77 19.49 7.29 13.92
C ASN A 77 20.10 7.02 15.30
N PRO A 78 19.39 7.33 16.39
CA PRO A 78 19.87 7.06 17.74
C PRO A 78 20.10 5.59 18.03
N LEU A 79 19.29 4.67 17.43
CA LEU A 79 19.45 3.23 17.58
C LEU A 79 20.71 2.69 16.90
N ASN A 80 21.25 3.40 15.90
CA ASN A 80 22.53 3.04 15.30
C ASN A 80 23.70 3.42 16.21
N GLU A 81 23.64 4.55 16.92
CA GLU A 81 24.63 4.93 17.94
C GLU A 81 24.70 3.95 19.09
N GLU A 82 23.56 3.36 19.45
CA GLU A 82 23.45 2.28 20.45
C GLU A 82 23.84 0.90 19.91
N GLY A 83 24.17 0.75 18.64
CA GLY A 83 24.51 -0.52 18.00
C GLY A 83 23.33 -1.47 17.77
N LYS A 84 22.08 -1.01 17.94
CA LYS A 84 20.86 -1.80 17.77
C LYS A 84 20.33 -1.83 16.34
N SER A 85 20.68 -0.84 15.53
CA SER A 85 20.25 -0.72 14.14
C SER A 85 21.43 -0.61 13.19
N SER A 86 21.32 -1.23 12.01
CA SER A 86 22.27 -1.08 10.91
C SER A 86 22.07 0.21 10.11
N ARG A 87 20.93 0.90 10.28
CA ARG A 87 20.58 2.12 9.56
C ARG A 87 21.17 3.33 10.23
N ARG A 88 22.13 4.01 9.58
CA ARG A 88 22.75 5.23 10.12
C ARG A 88 21.84 6.46 10.11
N LYS A 89 20.91 6.51 9.17
CA LYS A 89 19.93 7.60 9.00
C LYS A 89 18.53 7.06 9.07
N ILE A 90 17.62 7.87 9.60
CA ILE A 90 16.21 7.57 9.70
C ILE A 90 15.39 8.80 9.25
N VAL A 91 14.18 8.58 8.82
CA VAL A 91 13.24 9.65 8.48
C VAL A 91 12.90 10.45 9.76
N ASP A 92 13.02 11.77 9.68
CA ASP A 92 12.59 12.68 10.74
C ASP A 92 11.20 13.24 10.49
N TYR A 93 10.98 13.66 9.24
CA TYR A 93 9.74 14.20 8.77
C TYR A 93 9.41 13.60 7.41
N PHE A 94 8.14 13.25 7.22
CA PHE A 94 7.61 12.81 5.94
C PHE A 94 6.16 13.27 5.81
N GLU A 95 5.82 13.80 4.66
CA GLU A 95 4.49 14.31 4.36
C GLU A 95 4.12 14.02 2.92
N ILE A 96 2.88 13.59 2.70
CA ILE A 96 2.30 13.40 1.38
C ILE A 96 1.03 14.23 1.26
N ASN A 97 0.94 15.05 0.20
CA ASN A 97 -0.32 15.67 -0.20
C ASN A 97 -1.10 14.69 -1.09
N LEU A 98 -2.02 13.94 -0.49
CA LEU A 98 -2.79 12.91 -1.18
C LEU A 98 -3.71 13.47 -2.28
N ASN A 99 -4.14 14.72 -2.18
CA ASN A 99 -4.95 15.36 -3.22
C ASN A 99 -4.18 15.65 -4.52
N ARG A 100 -2.84 15.63 -4.45
CA ARG A 100 -1.96 15.79 -5.60
C ARG A 100 -1.40 14.46 -6.10
N CYS A 101 -1.51 13.41 -5.29
CA CYS A 101 -1.02 12.08 -5.63
C CYS A 101 -1.89 11.45 -6.73
N ILE A 102 -1.26 10.96 -7.79
CA ILE A 102 -1.94 10.26 -8.91
C ILE A 102 -1.89 8.73 -8.78
N LEU A 103 -1.46 8.22 -7.63
CA LEU A 103 -1.40 6.79 -7.33
C LEU A 103 -0.61 5.97 -8.36
N CYS A 104 0.45 6.53 -8.93
CA CYS A 104 1.22 5.91 -10.01
C CYS A 104 2.16 4.78 -9.55
N GLY A 105 2.47 4.66 -8.25
CA GLY A 105 3.32 3.61 -7.70
C GLY A 105 4.84 3.78 -7.91
N ILE A 106 5.30 4.78 -8.67
CA ILE A 106 6.73 5.00 -8.96
C ILE A 106 7.57 5.11 -7.68
N CYS A 107 7.03 5.73 -6.63
CA CYS A 107 7.71 5.87 -5.35
C CYS A 107 7.99 4.52 -4.67
N VAL A 108 7.13 3.53 -4.88
CA VAL A 108 7.31 2.17 -4.36
C VAL A 108 8.38 1.43 -5.14
N GLU A 109 8.31 1.46 -6.47
CA GLU A 109 9.27 0.77 -7.34
C GLU A 109 10.70 1.29 -7.20
N LEU A 110 10.87 2.59 -6.91
CA LEU A 110 12.17 3.21 -6.74
C LEU A 110 12.71 3.21 -5.31
N CYS A 111 11.99 2.62 -4.36
CA CYS A 111 12.42 2.56 -2.97
C CYS A 111 13.43 1.44 -2.75
N ASN A 112 14.68 1.78 -2.47
CA ASN A 112 15.74 0.80 -2.20
C ASN A 112 15.65 0.14 -0.81
N PHE A 113 14.71 0.60 0.03
CA PHE A 113 14.60 0.18 1.42
C PHE A 113 13.27 -0.51 1.73
N ASP A 114 12.45 -0.78 0.71
CA ASP A 114 11.09 -1.33 0.86
C ASP A 114 10.22 -0.53 1.85
N ALA A 115 10.52 0.76 1.99
CA ALA A 115 10.00 1.63 3.03
C ALA A 115 8.63 2.24 2.70
N ILE A 116 8.17 2.12 1.46
CA ILE A 116 6.90 2.67 1.00
C ILE A 116 6.14 1.62 0.21
N VAL A 117 4.86 1.50 0.49
CA VAL A 117 3.95 0.55 -0.15
C VAL A 117 2.68 1.25 -0.61
N MET A 118 1.96 0.67 -1.58
CA MET A 118 0.60 1.08 -1.89
C MET A 118 -0.35 0.30 -0.99
N SER A 119 -0.98 0.98 -0.05
CA SER A 119 -1.88 0.37 0.92
C SER A 119 -3.24 -0.01 0.30
N HIS A 120 -4.11 -0.62 1.08
CA HIS A 120 -5.52 -0.86 0.70
C HIS A 120 -6.44 0.30 1.09
N GLU A 121 -5.90 1.36 1.71
CA GLU A 121 -6.69 2.52 2.09
C GLU A 121 -7.07 3.35 0.86
N HIS A 122 -8.34 3.68 0.74
CA HIS A 122 -8.89 4.43 -0.40
C HIS A 122 -10.00 5.41 -0.02
N GLU A 123 -10.47 5.38 1.22
CA GLU A 123 -11.55 6.22 1.73
C GLU A 123 -11.00 7.37 2.57
N MET A 124 -10.36 8.34 1.91
CA MET A 124 -9.76 9.51 2.54
C MET A 124 -10.39 10.79 2.01
N SER A 125 -11.69 10.97 2.26
CA SER A 125 -12.41 12.18 1.89
C SER A 125 -12.21 13.29 2.92
N THR A 126 -12.00 14.51 2.46
CA THR A 126 -11.81 15.69 3.32
C THR A 126 -12.81 16.79 2.98
N TYR A 127 -13.12 17.65 3.94
CA TYR A 127 -14.00 18.80 3.74
C TYR A 127 -13.27 20.02 3.16
N SER A 128 -11.94 20.06 3.22
CA SER A 128 -11.13 21.18 2.75
C SER A 128 -10.52 20.89 1.37
N ARG A 129 -10.56 21.89 0.49
CA ARG A 129 -9.82 21.86 -0.77
C ARG A 129 -8.33 22.05 -0.48
N ASN A 130 -7.46 21.30 -1.13
CA ASN A 130 -6.03 21.14 -0.86
C ASN A 130 -5.72 20.41 0.45
N GLY A 131 -6.68 19.78 0.98
CA GLY A 131 -6.85 18.82 2.04
C GLY A 131 -5.65 18.41 2.80
N GLU A 132 -5.88 17.46 3.61
CA GLU A 132 -4.94 16.99 4.57
C GLU A 132 -3.68 16.48 3.91
N ARG A 133 -2.59 17.03 4.39
CA ARG A 133 -1.28 16.45 4.18
C ARG A 133 -1.14 15.38 5.25
N VAL A 134 -0.99 14.14 4.80
CA VAL A 134 -0.81 13.00 5.68
C VAL A 134 0.64 12.99 6.16
N ASN A 135 0.81 13.04 7.47
CA ASN A 135 2.10 13.14 8.14
C ASN A 135 2.72 11.77 8.43
N LEU A 136 4.00 11.75 8.81
CA LEU A 136 4.75 10.54 9.12
C LEU A 136 4.02 9.57 10.09
N PRO A 137 3.46 10.00 11.24
CA PRO A 137 2.75 9.09 12.14
C PRO A 137 1.57 8.39 11.49
N GLU A 138 0.75 9.12 10.74
CA GLU A 138 -0.42 8.59 10.04
C GLU A 138 -0.04 7.63 8.92
N LEU A 139 1.02 7.96 8.15
CA LEU A 139 1.55 7.09 7.11
C LEU A 139 2.08 5.77 7.67
N LEU A 140 2.69 5.80 8.85
CA LEU A 140 3.16 4.61 9.55
C LEU A 140 2.00 3.78 10.12
N GLU A 141 0.94 4.42 10.59
CA GLU A 141 -0.26 3.74 11.06
C GLU A 141 -0.95 2.98 9.92
N ILE A 142 -1.15 3.64 8.79
CA ILE A 142 -1.70 3.01 7.57
C ILE A 142 -0.80 1.86 7.11
N GLY A 143 0.52 2.04 7.16
CA GLY A 143 1.48 1.01 6.78
C GLY A 143 1.45 -0.21 7.71
N LYS A 144 1.40 -0.02 9.03
CA LYS A 144 1.26 -1.11 10.00
C LYS A 144 -0.05 -1.89 9.81
N LYS A 145 -1.15 -1.18 9.55
CA LYS A 145 -2.43 -1.80 9.23
C LYS A 145 -2.31 -2.69 8.00
N TYR A 146 -1.73 -2.14 6.91
CA TYR A 146 -1.50 -2.90 5.68
C TYR A 146 -0.61 -4.12 5.89
N GLN A 147 0.49 -3.99 6.63
CA GLN A 147 1.40 -5.09 6.94
C GLN A 147 0.69 -6.22 7.71
N SER A 148 -0.14 -5.88 8.69
CA SER A 148 -0.91 -6.86 9.47
C SER A 148 -1.99 -7.57 8.65
N GLU A 149 -2.67 -6.86 7.74
CA GLU A 149 -3.74 -7.42 6.89
C GLU A 149 -3.22 -8.34 5.79
N THR A 150 -2.04 -8.02 5.23
CA THR A 150 -1.48 -8.72 4.06
C THR A 150 -0.37 -9.70 4.41
N ALA A 151 0.05 -9.79 5.69
CA ALA A 151 1.26 -10.51 6.10
C ALA A 151 2.47 -10.11 5.23
N TRP A 152 2.61 -8.82 5.01
CA TRP A 152 3.61 -8.26 4.10
C TRP A 152 5.03 -8.55 4.55
N ILE A 153 5.87 -9.01 3.63
CA ILE A 153 7.30 -9.25 3.83
C ILE A 153 8.07 -8.31 2.89
N PRO A 154 9.15 -7.67 3.35
CA PRO A 154 9.98 -6.83 2.49
C PRO A 154 10.46 -7.59 1.24
N PRO A 155 10.32 -7.05 0.02
CA PRO A 155 10.80 -7.66 -1.21
C PRO A 155 12.28 -8.05 -1.16
N SER A 156 13.12 -7.24 -0.51
CA SER A 156 14.54 -7.53 -0.30
C SER A 156 14.81 -8.82 0.49
N VAL A 157 13.94 -9.17 1.42
CA VAL A 157 14.02 -10.42 2.20
C VAL A 157 13.61 -11.60 1.32
N ILE A 158 12.54 -11.45 0.53
CA ILE A 158 12.08 -12.49 -0.40
C ILE A 158 13.17 -12.81 -1.44
N GLU A 159 13.84 -11.79 -1.97
CA GLU A 159 14.93 -12.00 -2.93
C GLU A 159 16.14 -12.72 -2.33
N LYS A 160 16.49 -12.42 -1.08
CA LYS A 160 17.55 -13.12 -0.37
C LYS A 160 17.21 -14.60 -0.18
N GLN A 161 16.00 -14.90 0.29
CA GLN A 161 15.54 -16.28 0.49
C GLN A 161 15.50 -17.07 -0.82
N LYS A 162 15.15 -16.45 -1.94
CA LYS A 162 15.20 -17.10 -3.25
C LYS A 162 16.62 -17.43 -3.69
N LYS A 163 17.56 -16.51 -3.52
CA LYS A 163 18.97 -16.73 -3.86
C LYS A 163 19.57 -17.87 -3.01
N GLU A 164 19.32 -17.88 -1.72
CA GLU A 164 19.76 -18.94 -0.82
C GLU A 164 19.19 -20.32 -1.21
N SER A 165 17.91 -20.36 -1.61
CA SER A 165 17.30 -21.60 -2.08
C SER A 165 17.84 -22.07 -3.44
N GLU A 166 18.22 -21.17 -4.34
CA GLU A 166 18.83 -21.48 -5.63
C GLU A 166 20.28 -21.97 -5.46
N GLU A 167 21.04 -21.39 -4.53
CA GLU A 167 22.41 -21.83 -4.21
C GLU A 167 22.44 -23.24 -3.60
N THR A 168 21.52 -23.54 -2.69
CA THR A 168 21.41 -24.89 -2.09
C THR A 168 21.07 -25.96 -3.12
N VAL A 169 20.21 -25.67 -4.08
CA VAL A 169 19.88 -26.61 -5.19
C VAL A 169 21.04 -26.78 -6.17
N ALA A 170 21.88 -25.76 -6.34
CA ALA A 170 23.08 -25.84 -7.20
C ALA A 170 24.21 -26.64 -6.58
N GLU A 171 24.31 -26.71 -5.25
CA GLU A 171 25.31 -27.51 -4.53
C GLU A 171 24.94 -29.00 -4.44
N GLU A 172 23.66 -29.35 -4.59
CA GLU A 172 23.17 -30.75 -4.57
C GLU A 172 23.20 -31.46 -5.95
N ASN A 173 23.55 -30.77 -7.06
CA ASN A 173 23.68 -31.32 -8.41
C ASN A 173 25.12 -31.30 -8.88
#